data_5990aaa2fb33c1a63d6c29e490dc3db4
#
_entry.id   5990aaa2fb33c1a63d6c29e490dc3db4
#
_cell.length_a   1.000
_cell.length_b   1.000
_cell.length_c   1.000
_cell.angle_alpha   90.00
_cell.angle_beta   90.00
_cell.angle_gamma   90.00
#
_symmetry.space_group_name_H-M   'P 1'
#
loop_
_entity.id
_entity.type
_entity.pdbx_description
1 polymer ?
#
loop_
_entity_poly.entity_id
_entity_poly.type
_entity_poly.pdbx_seq_one_letter_code
_entity_poly.pdbx_strand_id
1 'polypeptide(L)'
;MDNIKVSVIVPVYNGEEYIQTSISSIINQEFSENYEIIVVDDGSDDDSLDIAQELLSKSDIPYKLVHQRNSGVSVARNNGIEVSRGDYLVFVDSDDYVLTNHLSELYNGKTDFTLTQMAKEGSKSIVNSISYPEVPISAHDLIKMELQMIIPEFSFCQLIYKA
;
A
#
# COMPACT_ATOMS: atom_id res chain seq x y z
N MET A 1 22.93 -4.43 7.72
CA MET A 1 21.85 -3.85 6.90
C MET A 1 20.57 -4.42 7.46
N ASP A 2 19.69 -3.57 7.92
CA ASP A 2 18.43 -4.04 8.50
C ASP A 2 17.60 -4.70 7.39
N ASN A 3 17.16 -5.92 7.66
CA ASN A 3 16.37 -6.71 6.71
C ASN A 3 14.97 -6.08 6.63
N ILE A 4 14.69 -5.36 5.54
CA ILE A 4 13.36 -4.78 5.30
C ILE A 4 12.40 -5.91 4.93
N LYS A 5 11.32 -6.04 5.68
CA LYS A 5 10.29 -7.06 5.43
C LYS A 5 9.22 -6.58 4.47
N VAL A 6 8.79 -5.34 4.62
CA VAL A 6 7.69 -4.78 3.82
C VAL A 6 8.15 -3.50 3.15
N SER A 7 7.89 -3.34 1.86
CA SER A 7 7.97 -2.06 1.16
C SER A 7 6.55 -1.55 0.90
N VAL A 8 6.19 -0.42 1.50
CA VAL A 8 4.91 0.26 1.25
C VAL A 8 5.10 1.24 0.10
N ILE A 9 4.41 1.03 -1.00
CA ILE A 9 4.50 1.82 -2.22
C ILE A 9 3.28 2.74 -2.31
N VAL A 10 3.53 4.04 -2.40
CA VAL A 10 2.51 5.08 -2.48
C VAL A 10 2.67 5.84 -3.80
N PRO A 11 1.88 5.49 -4.83
CA PRO A 11 1.83 6.30 -6.04
C PRO A 11 1.07 7.59 -5.76
N VAL A 12 1.57 8.72 -6.25
CA VAL A 12 0.90 10.02 -6.11
C VAL A 12 0.94 10.80 -7.43
N TYR A 13 -0.17 11.48 -7.72
CA TYR A 13 -0.28 12.46 -8.79
C TYR A 13 -1.29 13.53 -8.39
N ASN A 14 -0.82 14.76 -8.16
CA ASN A 14 -1.63 15.90 -7.72
C ASN A 14 -2.52 15.55 -6.51
N GLY A 15 -1.88 15.07 -5.43
CA GLY A 15 -2.54 14.58 -4.22
C GLY A 15 -2.27 15.42 -2.97
N GLU A 16 -1.92 16.70 -3.09
CA GLU A 16 -1.53 17.58 -1.96
C GLU A 16 -2.58 17.63 -0.84
N GLU A 17 -3.87 17.47 -1.19
CA GLU A 17 -4.97 17.49 -0.22
C GLU A 17 -4.97 16.27 0.70
N TYR A 18 -4.49 15.11 0.22
CA TYR A 18 -4.64 13.83 0.91
C TYR A 18 -3.32 13.22 1.38
N ILE A 19 -2.21 13.49 0.68
CA ILE A 19 -0.92 12.82 0.88
C ILE A 19 -0.42 12.92 2.33
N GLN A 20 -0.71 14.02 3.03
CA GLN A 20 -0.34 14.17 4.42
C GLN A 20 -1.00 13.11 5.30
N THR A 21 -2.30 12.89 5.12
CA THR A 21 -3.07 11.90 5.88
C THR A 21 -2.59 10.49 5.56
N SER A 22 -2.41 10.19 4.28
CA SER A 22 -1.92 8.90 3.79
C SER A 22 -0.56 8.56 4.40
N ILE A 23 0.46 9.41 4.19
CA ILE A 23 1.82 9.18 4.69
C ILE A 23 1.85 9.09 6.22
N SER A 24 1.13 9.97 6.92
CA SER A 24 1.06 9.93 8.39
C SER A 24 0.49 8.60 8.90
N SER A 25 -0.51 8.05 8.21
CA SER A 25 -1.10 6.76 8.59
C SER A 25 -0.13 5.59 8.43
N ILE A 26 0.75 5.67 7.41
CA ILE A 26 1.78 4.66 7.16
C ILE A 26 2.94 4.81 8.16
N ILE A 27 3.34 6.04 8.50
CA ILE A 27 4.39 6.28 9.51
C ILE A 27 3.98 5.75 10.89
N ASN A 28 2.69 5.82 11.23
CA ASN A 28 2.16 5.43 12.54
C ASN A 28 1.74 3.94 12.62
N GLN A 29 2.32 3.06 11.82
CA GLN A 29 2.01 1.64 11.90
C GLN A 29 2.60 0.98 13.15
N GLU A 30 1.78 0.19 13.85
CA GLU A 30 2.20 -0.72 14.93
C GLU A 30 2.66 -2.04 14.31
N PHE A 31 3.91 -2.05 13.84
CA PHE A 31 4.50 -3.19 13.15
C PHE A 31 5.85 -3.56 13.76
N SER A 32 6.03 -4.85 14.09
CA SER A 32 7.22 -5.33 14.81
C SER A 32 8.44 -5.55 13.92
N GLU A 33 8.24 -5.64 12.61
CA GLU A 33 9.30 -5.85 11.64
C GLU A 33 9.70 -4.55 10.96
N ASN A 34 10.87 -4.54 10.32
CA ASN A 34 11.32 -3.37 9.58
C ASN A 34 10.55 -3.21 8.27
N TYR A 35 10.13 -2.00 7.96
CA TYR A 35 9.53 -1.65 6.68
C TYR A 35 10.11 -0.36 6.11
N GLU A 36 9.90 -0.11 4.84
CA GLU A 36 10.25 1.13 4.16
C GLU A 36 9.04 1.72 3.45
N ILE A 37 9.09 3.02 3.20
CA ILE A 37 8.07 3.75 2.45
C ILE A 37 8.68 4.25 1.14
N ILE A 38 7.99 3.99 0.03
CA ILE A 38 8.41 4.40 -1.31
C ILE A 38 7.30 5.25 -1.90
N VAL A 39 7.52 6.55 -1.98
CA VAL A 39 6.59 7.46 -2.67
C VAL A 39 7.04 7.61 -4.11
N VAL A 40 6.13 7.34 -5.03
CA VAL A 40 6.38 7.49 -6.48
C VAL A 40 5.48 8.60 -7.01
N ASP A 41 6.08 9.75 -7.23
CA ASP A 41 5.42 10.90 -7.82
C ASP A 41 5.36 10.76 -9.34
N ASP A 42 4.15 10.64 -9.87
CA ASP A 42 3.86 10.49 -11.30
C ASP A 42 3.76 11.85 -12.02
N GLY A 43 4.68 12.78 -11.69
CA GLY A 43 4.77 14.07 -12.34
C GLY A 43 3.74 15.08 -11.83
N SER A 44 3.56 15.20 -10.53
CA SER A 44 2.70 16.21 -9.92
C SER A 44 3.18 17.63 -10.21
N ASP A 45 2.22 18.54 -10.36
CA ASP A 45 2.44 19.99 -10.51
C ASP A 45 2.10 20.76 -9.21
N ASP A 46 1.70 20.02 -8.14
CA ASP A 46 1.33 20.53 -6.82
C ASP A 46 2.42 20.22 -5.77
N ASP A 47 2.15 20.52 -4.49
CA ASP A 47 3.11 20.34 -3.39
C ASP A 47 3.15 18.90 -2.82
N SER A 48 2.55 17.92 -3.51
CA SER A 48 2.46 16.52 -3.03
C SER A 48 3.80 15.93 -2.62
N LEU A 49 4.83 16.07 -3.46
CA LEU A 49 6.14 15.48 -3.21
C LEU A 49 6.86 16.17 -2.05
N ASP A 50 6.75 17.49 -1.96
CA ASP A 50 7.38 18.28 -0.89
C ASP A 50 6.76 17.96 0.48
N ILE A 51 5.43 17.83 0.53
CA ILE A 51 4.69 17.41 1.74
C ILE A 51 5.14 16.01 2.18
N ALA A 52 5.21 15.05 1.25
CA ALA A 52 5.67 13.70 1.55
C ALA A 52 7.11 13.70 2.07
N GLN A 53 8.01 14.45 1.44
CA GLN A 53 9.40 14.57 1.85
C GLN A 53 9.52 15.17 3.25
N GLU A 54 8.78 16.22 3.56
CA GLU A 54 8.81 16.87 4.88
C GLU A 54 8.41 15.88 5.98
N LEU A 55 7.33 15.11 5.79
CA LEU A 55 6.85 14.14 6.76
C LEU A 55 7.84 12.99 6.94
N LEU A 56 8.31 12.40 5.85
CA LEU A 56 9.20 11.24 5.88
C LEU A 56 10.57 11.59 6.47
N SER A 57 11.09 12.79 6.21
CA SER A 57 12.37 13.24 6.77
C SER A 57 12.37 13.39 8.29
N LYS A 58 11.20 13.50 8.91
CA LYS A 58 11.01 13.59 10.37
C LYS A 58 10.78 12.21 11.03
N SER A 59 10.63 11.17 10.24
CA SER A 59 10.46 9.80 10.72
C SER A 59 11.78 9.05 10.74
N ASP A 60 11.88 8.00 11.57
CA ASP A 60 13.01 7.07 11.57
C ASP A 60 12.86 5.94 10.55
N ILE A 61 11.78 5.93 9.77
CA ILE A 61 11.48 4.88 8.79
C ILE A 61 12.28 5.13 7.52
N PRO A 62 13.02 4.12 7.01
CA PRO A 62 13.68 4.23 5.72
C PRO A 62 12.69 4.56 4.60
N TYR A 63 13.04 5.51 3.76
CA TYR A 63 12.16 5.90 2.66
C TYR A 63 12.92 6.18 1.36
N LYS A 64 12.18 6.18 0.25
CA LYS A 64 12.62 6.64 -1.07
C LYS A 64 11.57 7.52 -1.69
N LEU A 65 12.02 8.56 -2.38
CA LEU A 65 11.20 9.40 -3.25
C LEU A 65 11.65 9.15 -4.68
N VAL A 66 10.70 8.78 -5.52
CA VAL A 66 10.92 8.55 -6.96
C VAL A 66 10.03 9.55 -7.70
N HIS A 67 10.63 10.33 -8.57
CA HIS A 67 9.88 11.23 -9.46
C HIS A 67 9.96 10.69 -10.88
N GLN A 68 8.84 10.66 -11.58
CA GLN A 68 8.75 10.25 -12.98
C GLN A 68 7.88 11.24 -13.76
N ARG A 69 8.02 11.21 -15.09
CA ARG A 69 7.07 11.90 -15.96
C ARG A 69 5.73 11.15 -15.89
N ASN A 70 4.62 11.89 -15.84
CA ASN A 70 3.27 11.30 -15.80
C ASN A 70 3.10 10.18 -16.84
N SER A 71 2.90 8.98 -16.35
CA SER A 71 2.83 7.74 -17.13
C SER A 71 1.74 6.79 -16.63
N GLY A 72 0.99 7.23 -15.62
CA GLY A 72 -0.14 6.52 -15.01
C GLY A 72 0.26 5.65 -13.82
N VAL A 73 -0.72 5.41 -12.96
CA VAL A 73 -0.57 4.73 -11.67
C VAL A 73 0.10 3.35 -11.78
N SER A 74 -0.18 2.60 -12.83
CA SER A 74 0.42 1.28 -13.03
C SER A 74 1.94 1.35 -13.26
N VAL A 75 2.42 2.37 -14.01
CA VAL A 75 3.85 2.61 -14.22
C VAL A 75 4.49 3.08 -12.92
N ALA A 76 3.82 3.98 -12.18
CA ALA A 76 4.30 4.43 -10.88
C ALA A 76 4.45 3.26 -9.89
N ARG A 77 3.46 2.36 -9.80
CA ARG A 77 3.56 1.15 -8.98
C ARG A 77 4.73 0.26 -9.42
N ASN A 78 4.92 0.02 -10.71
CA ASN A 78 6.03 -0.78 -11.22
C ASN A 78 7.39 -0.17 -10.87
N ASN A 79 7.56 1.14 -11.00
CA ASN A 79 8.80 1.82 -10.60
C ASN A 79 9.04 1.72 -9.09
N GLY A 80 7.98 1.77 -8.28
CA GLY A 80 8.06 1.51 -6.85
C GLY A 80 8.54 0.08 -6.54
N ILE A 81 8.03 -0.91 -7.28
CA ILE A 81 8.46 -2.32 -7.16
C ILE A 81 9.96 -2.45 -7.49
N GLU A 82 10.43 -1.84 -8.56
CA GLU A 82 11.83 -1.95 -8.99
C GLU A 82 12.83 -1.45 -7.95
N VAL A 83 12.46 -0.41 -7.20
CA VAL A 83 13.35 0.18 -6.18
C VAL A 83 13.13 -0.40 -4.79
N SER A 84 12.13 -1.26 -4.58
CA SER A 84 11.80 -1.85 -3.29
C SER A 84 12.86 -2.86 -2.84
N ARG A 85 13.01 -2.99 -1.49
CA ARG A 85 13.96 -3.91 -0.85
C ARG A 85 13.26 -4.94 0.04
N GLY A 86 11.97 -4.73 0.32
CA GLY A 86 11.18 -5.62 1.17
C GLY A 86 10.91 -6.96 0.53
N ASP A 87 10.79 -7.98 1.38
CA ASP A 87 10.36 -9.30 0.96
C ASP A 87 8.90 -9.29 0.49
N TYR A 88 8.11 -8.33 0.99
CA TYR A 88 6.69 -8.14 0.67
C TYR A 88 6.42 -6.72 0.21
N LEU A 89 5.40 -6.57 -0.61
CA LEU A 89 4.94 -5.30 -1.17
C LEU A 89 3.53 -4.98 -0.69
N VAL A 90 3.31 -3.74 -0.27
CA VAL A 90 1.99 -3.19 0.06
C VAL A 90 1.79 -1.94 -0.78
N PHE A 91 0.63 -1.78 -1.39
CA PHE A 91 0.25 -0.57 -2.08
C PHE A 91 -0.78 0.20 -1.25
N VAL A 92 -0.57 1.50 -1.10
CA VAL A 92 -1.51 2.43 -0.48
C VAL A 92 -1.67 3.61 -1.42
N ASP A 93 -2.88 3.88 -1.86
CA ASP A 93 -3.12 5.04 -2.73
C ASP A 93 -3.00 6.34 -1.92
N SER A 94 -2.57 7.42 -2.57
CA SER A 94 -2.26 8.69 -1.90
C SER A 94 -3.47 9.40 -1.30
N ASP A 95 -4.68 9.03 -1.70
CA ASP A 95 -5.97 9.50 -1.20
C ASP A 95 -6.63 8.58 -0.17
N ASP A 96 -5.97 7.44 0.13
CA ASP A 96 -6.39 6.50 1.16
C ASP A 96 -5.57 6.66 2.45
N TYR A 97 -6.06 6.13 3.56
CA TYR A 97 -5.31 5.96 4.80
C TYR A 97 -5.52 4.56 5.38
N VAL A 98 -4.56 4.12 6.18
CA VAL A 98 -4.55 2.78 6.77
C VAL A 98 -4.65 2.85 8.30
N LEU A 99 -5.28 1.83 8.92
CA LEU A 99 -5.31 1.71 10.37
C LEU A 99 -3.92 1.36 10.92
N THR A 100 -3.67 1.67 12.18
CA THR A 100 -2.35 1.48 12.82
C THR A 100 -1.87 0.03 12.84
N ASN A 101 -2.78 -0.94 12.78
CA ASN A 101 -2.49 -2.37 12.75
C ASN A 101 -2.46 -2.98 11.32
N HIS A 102 -2.54 -2.15 10.27
CA HIS A 102 -2.71 -2.63 8.90
C HIS A 102 -1.58 -3.56 8.45
N LEU A 103 -0.32 -3.15 8.66
CA LEU A 103 0.83 -3.99 8.28
C LEU A 103 0.90 -5.28 9.09
N SER A 104 0.56 -5.24 10.38
CA SER A 104 0.56 -6.43 11.22
C SER A 104 -0.55 -7.42 10.86
N GLU A 105 -1.70 -6.93 10.41
CA GLU A 105 -2.80 -7.79 9.91
C GLU A 105 -2.46 -8.42 8.55
N LEU A 106 -1.80 -7.67 7.66
CA LEU A 106 -1.36 -8.18 6.35
C LEU A 106 -0.23 -9.20 6.50
N TYR A 107 0.75 -8.91 7.37
CA TYR A 107 1.96 -9.72 7.53
C TYR A 107 1.74 -10.85 8.52
N ASN A 108 1.30 -11.99 8.04
CA ASN A 108 1.16 -13.20 8.85
C ASN A 108 2.33 -14.19 8.70
N GLY A 109 3.28 -13.91 7.80
CA GLY A 109 4.47 -14.73 7.54
C GLY A 109 4.20 -16.11 6.94
N LYS A 110 2.98 -16.40 6.49
CA LYS A 110 2.55 -17.74 6.05
C LYS A 110 1.94 -17.78 4.65
N THR A 111 1.54 -16.63 4.11
CA THR A 111 0.85 -16.55 2.82
C THR A 111 1.61 -15.63 1.89
N ASP A 112 1.66 -15.98 0.62
CA ASP A 112 2.28 -15.16 -0.42
C ASP A 112 1.40 -13.97 -0.78
N PHE A 113 0.13 -14.00 -0.39
CA PHE A 113 -0.87 -12.98 -0.71
C PHE A 113 -1.92 -12.88 0.40
N THR A 114 -2.16 -11.65 0.87
CA THR A 114 -3.18 -11.34 1.89
C THR A 114 -4.03 -10.17 1.42
N LEU A 115 -5.33 -10.27 1.62
CA LEU A 115 -6.30 -9.20 1.34
C LEU A 115 -6.86 -8.65 2.65
N THR A 116 -7.02 -7.34 2.73
CA THR A 116 -7.74 -6.67 3.82
C THR A 116 -9.02 -6.02 3.30
N GLN A 117 -9.90 -5.68 4.22
CA GLN A 117 -11.14 -4.98 3.88
C GLN A 117 -10.91 -3.47 3.82
N MET A 118 -11.63 -2.82 2.92
CA MET A 118 -11.70 -1.37 2.85
C MET A 118 -13.02 -0.88 3.47
N ALA A 119 -12.97 0.27 4.12
CA ALA A 119 -14.15 0.97 4.60
C ALA A 119 -14.19 2.37 4.01
N LYS A 120 -15.37 2.84 3.61
CA LYS A 120 -15.55 4.23 3.20
C LYS A 120 -15.71 5.10 4.44
N GLU A 121 -14.95 6.18 4.55
CA GLU A 121 -15.07 7.14 5.65
C GLU A 121 -16.50 7.66 5.78
N GLY A 122 -17.00 7.74 7.02
CA GLY A 122 -18.38 8.17 7.31
C GLY A 122 -19.46 7.10 7.06
N SER A 123 -19.13 5.93 6.55
CA SER A 123 -20.08 4.83 6.49
C SER A 123 -20.10 4.08 7.83
N LYS A 124 -21.32 3.77 8.33
CA LYS A 124 -21.48 2.94 9.53
C LYS A 124 -21.28 1.44 9.26
N SER A 125 -21.00 1.08 8.03
CA SER A 125 -20.80 -0.29 7.59
C SER A 125 -19.53 -0.39 6.78
N ILE A 126 -18.75 -1.43 7.06
CA ILE A 126 -17.70 -1.89 6.16
C ILE A 126 -18.38 -2.16 4.81
N VAL A 127 -17.91 -1.48 3.77
CA VAL A 127 -18.46 -1.66 2.42
C VAL A 127 -18.04 -3.06 1.96
N ASN A 128 -19.02 -3.95 1.98
CA ASN A 128 -18.93 -5.37 1.66
C ASN A 128 -18.22 -6.25 2.71
N SER A 129 -19.04 -6.89 3.53
CA SER A 129 -18.65 -8.10 4.25
C SER A 129 -18.55 -9.28 3.27
N ILE A 130 -17.57 -9.26 2.37
CA ILE A 130 -17.17 -10.49 1.71
C ILE A 130 -16.30 -11.20 2.73
N SER A 131 -16.83 -12.27 3.29
CA SER A 131 -16.05 -13.19 4.09
C SER A 131 -15.09 -13.90 3.15
N TYR A 132 -13.83 -13.45 3.14
CA TYR A 132 -12.78 -14.24 2.54
C TYR A 132 -12.61 -15.53 3.33
N PRO A 133 -12.38 -16.67 2.67
CA PRO A 133 -12.08 -17.89 3.40
C PRO A 133 -10.82 -17.67 4.24
N GLU A 134 -10.87 -18.01 5.52
CA GLU A 134 -9.72 -17.94 6.46
C GLU A 134 -8.62 -18.97 6.10
N VAL A 135 -8.72 -19.59 4.95
CA VAL A 135 -7.79 -20.61 4.45
C VAL A 135 -7.04 -20.08 3.24
N PRO A 136 -5.75 -20.42 3.09
CA PRO A 136 -5.00 -20.07 1.90
C PRO A 136 -5.69 -20.60 0.63
N ILE A 137 -5.88 -19.72 -0.34
CA ILE A 137 -6.41 -20.08 -1.67
C ILE A 137 -5.29 -20.00 -2.70
N SER A 138 -5.37 -20.81 -3.75
CA SER A 138 -4.40 -20.75 -4.83
C SER A 138 -4.58 -19.46 -5.65
N ALA A 139 -3.51 -18.95 -6.28
CA ALA A 139 -3.60 -17.81 -7.19
C ALA A 139 -4.62 -18.05 -8.32
N HIS A 140 -4.74 -19.29 -8.79
CA HIS A 140 -5.72 -19.69 -9.81
C HIS A 140 -7.16 -19.52 -9.30
N ASP A 141 -7.45 -19.97 -8.08
CA ASP A 141 -8.78 -19.85 -7.48
C ASP A 141 -9.12 -18.40 -7.17
N LEU A 142 -8.13 -17.60 -6.72
CA LEU A 142 -8.28 -16.17 -6.51
C LEU A 142 -8.70 -15.45 -7.80
N ILE A 143 -7.96 -15.66 -8.89
CA ILE A 143 -8.29 -15.08 -10.21
C ILE A 143 -9.70 -15.53 -10.66
N LYS A 144 -10.04 -16.78 -10.41
CA LYS A 144 -11.36 -17.30 -10.76
C LYS A 144 -12.48 -16.63 -9.95
N MET A 145 -12.25 -16.35 -8.67
CA MET A 145 -13.18 -15.62 -7.80
C MET A 145 -13.36 -14.17 -8.26
N GLU A 146 -12.28 -13.49 -8.66
CA GLU A 146 -12.32 -12.14 -9.24
C GLU A 146 -13.12 -12.13 -10.55
N LEU A 147 -12.82 -13.03 -11.48
CA LEU A 147 -13.52 -13.15 -12.75
C LEU A 147 -15.01 -13.50 -12.60
N GLN A 148 -15.39 -14.15 -11.51
CA GLN A 148 -16.79 -14.46 -11.17
C GLN A 148 -17.48 -13.34 -10.40
N MET A 149 -16.83 -12.19 -10.18
CA MET A 149 -17.31 -11.08 -9.35
C MET A 149 -17.69 -11.50 -7.91
N ILE A 150 -17.08 -12.57 -7.40
CA ILE A 150 -17.30 -13.05 -6.04
C ILE A 150 -16.53 -12.16 -5.06
N ILE A 151 -15.40 -11.62 -5.50
CA ILE A 151 -14.63 -10.59 -4.79
C ILE A 151 -14.67 -9.28 -5.58
N PRO A 152 -14.81 -8.11 -4.92
CA PRO A 152 -14.84 -6.84 -5.61
C PRO A 152 -13.51 -6.56 -6.31
N GLU A 153 -13.57 -5.92 -7.48
CA GLU A 153 -12.39 -5.49 -8.26
C GLU A 153 -11.45 -4.53 -7.51
N PHE A 154 -11.82 -4.07 -6.31
CA PHE A 154 -11.19 -2.94 -5.60
C PHE A 154 -10.58 -3.31 -4.25
N SER A 155 -9.97 -4.47 -4.12
CA SER A 155 -9.22 -4.83 -2.90
C SER A 155 -7.77 -4.35 -3.05
N PHE A 156 -7.52 -3.04 -2.99
CA PHE A 156 -6.19 -2.49 -3.25
C PHE A 156 -5.20 -2.53 -2.08
N CYS A 157 -5.62 -2.98 -0.91
CA CYS A 157 -4.72 -3.21 0.20
C CYS A 157 -4.21 -4.65 0.19
N GLN A 158 -3.20 -4.91 -0.60
CA GLN A 158 -2.68 -6.27 -0.84
C GLN A 158 -1.23 -6.37 -0.39
N LEU A 159 -0.93 -7.38 0.40
CA LEU A 159 0.45 -7.80 0.63
C LEU A 159 0.82 -8.81 -0.46
N ILE A 160 1.81 -8.48 -1.27
CA ILE A 160 2.29 -9.33 -2.36
C ILE A 160 3.72 -9.73 -2.06
N TYR A 161 4.00 -11.03 -2.10
CA TYR A 161 5.35 -11.54 -2.01
C TYR A 161 6.17 -11.13 -3.24
N LYS A 162 7.36 -10.61 -2.97
CA LYS A 162 8.35 -10.32 -4.00
C LYS A 162 9.34 -11.48 -4.04
N ALA A 163 9.27 -12.28 -5.08
CA ALA A 163 10.25 -13.35 -5.33
C ALA A 163 11.59 -12.77 -5.80
#